data_c66c4ba45d0f01945ed0af06fcd3d98e
#
_entry.id   c66c4ba45d0f01945ed0af06fcd3d98e
#
_cell.length_a   1.000
_cell.length_b   1.000
_cell.length_c   1.000
_cell.angle_alpha   90.00
_cell.angle_beta   90.00
_cell.angle_gamma   90.00
#
_symmetry.space_group_name_H-M   'P 1'
#
loop_
_entity.id
_entity.type
_entity.pdbx_description
1 polymer ?
#
loop_
_entity_poly.entity_id
_entity_poly.type
_entity_poly.pdbx_seq_one_letter_code
_entity_poly.pdbx_strand_id
1 'polypeptide(L)'
;MNQSDPEIGRRVRTGAFDTNVHDRGAGAPVVFIHGSGPGVSAWANWRGVLPVLSECFRVIAPDMVGFGFTDRPAGMDYRREVWVKQAIDLLDELGLERVDIVGNSFGGAIALALAIAHPQRVRRLVLMGSVGVSFPITEGLDRVWGYRPSLAEMRAMLDIFAFDRALVTDELAELRYRASIRPGFQESFSAMFPAPRQRWVDALASDEIDIRALPHE
;
A
#
# COMPACT_ATOMS: atom_id res chain seq x y z
N MET A 1 -9.55 -14.12 -26.54
CA MET A 1 -9.11 -14.54 -25.19
C MET A 1 -9.28 -13.33 -24.27
N ASN A 2 -10.23 -13.39 -23.34
CA ASN A 2 -10.31 -12.37 -22.31
C ASN A 2 -9.04 -12.46 -21.46
N GLN A 3 -8.10 -11.54 -21.68
CA GLN A 3 -7.00 -11.36 -20.74
C GLN A 3 -7.64 -10.89 -19.42
N SER A 4 -7.56 -11.71 -18.38
CA SER A 4 -7.94 -11.30 -17.04
C SER A 4 -7.10 -10.09 -16.66
N ASP A 5 -7.72 -9.06 -16.06
CA ASP A 5 -7.01 -7.87 -15.60
C ASP A 5 -5.83 -8.30 -14.69
N PRO A 6 -4.57 -7.99 -15.05
CA PRO A 6 -3.40 -8.45 -14.28
C PRO A 6 -3.36 -7.89 -12.86
N GLU A 7 -4.14 -6.85 -12.56
CA GLU A 7 -4.27 -6.29 -11.23
C GLU A 7 -5.14 -7.15 -10.29
N ILE A 8 -5.91 -8.12 -10.86
CA ILE A 8 -6.76 -9.01 -10.07
C ILE A 8 -6.00 -10.30 -9.75
N GLY A 9 -5.69 -10.49 -8.48
CA GLY A 9 -5.12 -11.71 -7.93
C GLY A 9 -6.20 -12.66 -7.39
N ARG A 10 -5.84 -13.48 -6.40
CA ARG A 10 -6.82 -14.34 -5.71
C ARG A 10 -7.53 -13.58 -4.58
N ARG A 11 -8.74 -13.99 -4.25
CA ARG A 11 -9.47 -13.48 -3.08
C ARG A 11 -9.06 -14.26 -1.83
N VAL A 12 -8.80 -13.50 -0.76
CA VAL A 12 -8.50 -14.03 0.56
C VAL A 12 -9.38 -13.29 1.57
N ARG A 13 -10.07 -14.04 2.43
CA ARG A 13 -10.89 -13.44 3.49
C ARG A 13 -9.98 -12.98 4.62
N THR A 14 -9.92 -11.65 4.87
CA THR A 14 -9.16 -11.05 5.97
C THR A 14 -10.12 -10.38 6.94
N GLY A 15 -10.52 -11.12 7.96
CA GLY A 15 -11.56 -10.67 8.87
C GLY A 15 -12.86 -10.34 8.15
N ALA A 16 -13.21 -9.05 8.09
CA ALA A 16 -14.45 -8.58 7.45
C ALA A 16 -14.30 -8.32 5.94
N PHE A 17 -13.08 -8.39 5.37
CA PHE A 17 -12.82 -7.94 4.01
C PHE A 17 -12.48 -9.08 3.06
N ASP A 18 -12.97 -9.00 1.82
CA ASP A 18 -12.47 -9.80 0.72
C ASP A 18 -11.29 -9.08 0.09
N THR A 19 -10.10 -9.56 0.40
CA THR A 19 -8.82 -8.94 0.01
C THR A 19 -8.31 -9.52 -1.30
N ASN A 20 -7.98 -8.65 -2.25
CA ASN A 20 -7.27 -9.02 -3.46
C ASN A 20 -5.79 -9.23 -3.15
N VAL A 21 -5.23 -10.39 -3.48
CA VAL A 21 -3.87 -10.77 -3.11
C VAL A 21 -3.13 -11.39 -4.30
N HIS A 22 -1.98 -10.85 -4.62
CA HIS A 22 -1.01 -11.54 -5.46
C HIS A 22 -0.14 -12.42 -4.57
N ASP A 23 -0.20 -13.73 -4.74
CA ASP A 23 0.55 -14.73 -3.98
C ASP A 23 1.24 -15.67 -4.97
N ARG A 24 2.57 -15.58 -5.06
CA ARG A 24 3.36 -16.25 -6.09
C ARG A 24 4.67 -16.77 -5.51
N GLY A 25 5.21 -17.81 -6.17
CA GLY A 25 6.48 -18.41 -5.79
C GLY A 25 6.37 -19.32 -4.56
N ALA A 26 7.51 -19.74 -4.07
CA ALA A 26 7.65 -20.63 -2.91
C ALA A 26 8.89 -20.23 -2.10
N GLY A 27 9.01 -20.76 -0.89
CA GLY A 27 10.12 -20.47 0.01
C GLY A 27 9.77 -19.48 1.11
N ALA A 28 10.75 -18.70 1.57
CA ALA A 28 10.55 -17.74 2.66
C ALA A 28 9.51 -16.68 2.28
N PRO A 29 8.48 -16.44 3.12
CA PRO A 29 7.42 -15.51 2.80
C PRO A 29 7.87 -14.06 2.96
N VAL A 30 7.58 -13.24 1.93
CA VAL A 30 7.80 -11.79 1.93
C VAL A 30 6.49 -11.10 1.59
N VAL A 31 6.02 -10.22 2.46
CA VAL A 31 4.80 -9.44 2.28
C VAL A 31 5.15 -8.04 1.78
N PHE A 32 4.49 -7.61 0.71
CA PHE A 32 4.70 -6.32 0.06
C PHE A 32 3.50 -5.41 0.27
N ILE A 33 3.65 -4.37 1.08
CA ILE A 33 2.59 -3.39 1.39
C ILE A 33 2.79 -2.16 0.52
N HIS A 34 1.82 -1.87 -0.35
CA HIS A 34 1.89 -0.78 -1.34
C HIS A 34 1.70 0.60 -0.71
N GLY A 35 2.12 1.65 -1.43
CA GLY A 35 1.91 3.04 -1.04
C GLY A 35 0.47 3.52 -1.24
N SER A 36 0.18 4.75 -0.83
CA SER A 36 -1.07 5.43 -1.12
C SER A 36 -0.95 6.27 -2.38
N GLY A 37 -1.95 6.21 -3.22
CA GLY A 37 -2.06 7.04 -4.41
C GLY A 37 -3.39 6.78 -5.10
N PRO A 38 -3.91 7.74 -5.87
CA PRO A 38 -5.17 7.55 -6.59
C PRO A 38 -5.02 6.39 -7.58
N GLY A 39 -5.94 5.43 -7.50
CA GLY A 39 -5.94 4.25 -8.37
C GLY A 39 -4.79 3.26 -8.15
N VAL A 40 -4.12 3.28 -6.99
CA VAL A 40 -3.06 2.33 -6.68
C VAL A 40 -3.64 0.95 -6.35
N SER A 41 -2.91 -0.08 -6.74
CA SER A 41 -3.09 -1.47 -6.32
C SER A 41 -1.72 -2.07 -5.98
N ALA A 42 -1.71 -3.23 -5.34
CA ALA A 42 -0.47 -3.97 -5.09
C ALA A 42 0.25 -4.29 -6.42
N TRP A 43 -0.49 -4.70 -7.44
CA TRP A 43 0.08 -4.93 -8.77
C TRP A 43 0.69 -3.66 -9.37
N ALA A 44 -0.03 -2.54 -9.33
CA ALA A 44 0.46 -1.26 -9.87
C ALA A 44 1.77 -0.81 -9.20
N ASN A 45 1.93 -1.10 -7.91
CA ASN A 45 3.13 -0.76 -7.13
C ASN A 45 4.27 -1.76 -7.38
N TRP A 46 3.99 -3.07 -7.46
CA TRP A 46 4.99 -4.11 -7.32
C TRP A 46 5.21 -4.98 -8.58
N ARG A 47 4.50 -4.74 -9.69
CA ARG A 47 4.54 -5.56 -10.91
C ARG A 47 5.94 -5.79 -11.49
N GLY A 48 6.87 -4.84 -11.29
CA GLY A 48 8.25 -4.98 -11.74
C GLY A 48 9.12 -5.86 -10.82
N VAL A 49 8.67 -6.08 -9.59
CA VAL A 49 9.45 -6.77 -8.54
C VAL A 49 8.91 -8.19 -8.30
N LEU A 50 7.58 -8.35 -8.25
CA LEU A 50 6.96 -9.64 -7.92
C LEU A 50 7.40 -10.80 -8.81
N PRO A 51 7.50 -10.67 -10.16
CA PRO A 51 7.92 -11.80 -10.99
C PRO A 51 9.33 -12.27 -10.67
N VAL A 52 10.26 -11.35 -10.47
CA VAL A 52 11.68 -11.65 -10.22
C VAL A 52 11.85 -12.28 -8.84
N LEU A 53 11.28 -11.69 -7.81
CA LEU A 53 11.43 -12.20 -6.46
C LEU A 53 10.67 -13.51 -6.23
N SER A 54 9.60 -13.78 -6.98
CA SER A 54 8.88 -15.06 -6.88
C SER A 54 9.68 -16.28 -7.33
N GLU A 55 10.83 -16.08 -7.99
CA GLU A 55 11.76 -17.17 -8.32
C GLU A 55 12.48 -17.74 -7.08
N CYS A 56 12.64 -16.90 -6.02
CA CYS A 56 13.40 -17.28 -4.81
C CYS A 56 12.56 -17.22 -3.53
N PHE A 57 11.45 -16.50 -3.52
CA PHE A 57 10.63 -16.26 -2.34
C PHE A 57 9.15 -16.53 -2.63
N ARG A 58 8.37 -16.80 -1.58
CA ARG A 58 6.93 -16.65 -1.66
C ARG A 58 6.58 -15.19 -1.47
N VAL A 59 6.21 -14.49 -2.55
CA VAL A 59 5.86 -13.07 -2.55
C VAL A 59 4.35 -12.91 -2.41
N ILE A 60 3.92 -12.08 -1.45
CA ILE A 60 2.52 -11.88 -1.09
C ILE A 60 2.27 -10.38 -1.10
N ALA A 61 1.43 -9.91 -2.01
CA ALA A 61 1.13 -8.50 -2.16
C ALA A 61 -0.38 -8.27 -2.13
N PRO A 62 -0.94 -7.92 -0.96
CA PRO A 62 -2.34 -7.57 -0.82
C PRO A 62 -2.62 -6.14 -1.30
N ASP A 63 -3.81 -5.92 -1.85
CA ASP A 63 -4.38 -4.58 -1.88
C ASP A 63 -4.91 -4.25 -0.48
N MET A 64 -4.49 -3.14 0.09
CA MET A 64 -5.04 -2.67 1.37
C MET A 64 -6.52 -2.32 1.22
N VAL A 65 -7.31 -2.51 2.29
CA VAL A 65 -8.74 -2.17 2.28
C VAL A 65 -8.96 -0.71 1.86
N GLY A 66 -9.90 -0.52 0.94
CA GLY A 66 -10.16 0.78 0.32
C GLY A 66 -9.27 1.09 -0.91
N PHE A 67 -8.28 0.27 -1.21
CA PHE A 67 -7.41 0.39 -2.39
C PHE A 67 -7.61 -0.79 -3.36
N GLY A 68 -7.09 -0.63 -4.57
CA GLY A 68 -7.03 -1.68 -5.58
C GLY A 68 -8.38 -2.39 -5.78
N PHE A 69 -8.38 -3.69 -5.71
CA PHE A 69 -9.57 -4.54 -5.87
C PHE A 69 -10.05 -5.19 -4.57
N THR A 70 -9.50 -4.77 -3.43
CA THR A 70 -10.00 -5.12 -2.10
C THR A 70 -11.27 -4.33 -1.78
N ASP A 71 -12.09 -4.83 -0.88
CA ASP A 71 -13.33 -4.22 -0.44
C ASP A 71 -13.20 -2.74 -0.05
N ARG A 72 -14.28 -1.99 -0.31
CA ARG A 72 -14.46 -0.58 0.03
C ARG A 72 -15.77 -0.39 0.79
N PRO A 73 -15.83 -0.75 2.08
CA PRO A 73 -17.06 -0.61 2.84
C PRO A 73 -17.52 0.85 2.89
N ALA A 74 -18.79 1.10 2.61
CA ALA A 74 -19.36 2.44 2.72
C ALA A 74 -19.27 2.94 4.17
N GLY A 75 -18.91 4.21 4.35
CA GLY A 75 -18.77 4.80 5.68
C GLY A 75 -17.60 4.26 6.50
N MET A 76 -16.65 3.60 5.86
CA MET A 76 -15.47 3.06 6.53
C MET A 76 -14.68 4.18 7.21
N ASP A 77 -14.40 4.01 8.50
CA ASP A 77 -13.45 4.84 9.24
C ASP A 77 -12.04 4.26 9.02
N TYR A 78 -11.35 4.85 8.05
CA TYR A 78 -9.99 4.42 7.71
C TYR A 78 -9.00 4.88 8.77
N ARG A 79 -8.35 3.94 9.43
CA ARG A 79 -7.33 4.18 10.48
C ARG A 79 -6.18 3.20 10.32
N ARG A 80 -5.01 3.56 10.80
CA ARG A 80 -3.80 2.72 10.78
C ARG A 80 -4.08 1.30 11.28
N GLU A 81 -4.84 1.18 12.36
CA GLU A 81 -5.18 -0.09 13.02
C GLU A 81 -5.98 -1.02 12.12
N VAL A 82 -6.79 -0.49 11.21
CA VAL A 82 -7.57 -1.29 10.24
C VAL A 82 -6.64 -2.01 9.28
N TRP A 83 -5.65 -1.31 8.72
CA TRP A 83 -4.70 -1.92 7.79
C TRP A 83 -3.71 -2.86 8.48
N VAL A 84 -3.28 -2.54 9.71
CA VAL A 84 -2.47 -3.44 10.53
C VAL A 84 -3.25 -4.72 10.82
N LYS A 85 -4.51 -4.59 11.22
CA LYS A 85 -5.37 -5.77 11.45
C LYS A 85 -5.59 -6.58 10.18
N GLN A 86 -5.87 -5.94 9.05
CA GLN A 86 -6.00 -6.63 7.75
C GLN A 86 -4.74 -7.44 7.43
N ALA A 87 -3.55 -6.87 7.67
CA ALA A 87 -2.29 -7.57 7.43
C ALA A 87 -2.12 -8.79 8.35
N ILE A 88 -2.46 -8.67 9.64
CA ILE A 88 -2.42 -9.81 10.58
C ILE A 88 -3.43 -10.88 10.17
N ASP A 89 -4.67 -10.49 9.87
CA ASP A 89 -5.71 -11.44 9.43
C ASP A 89 -5.27 -12.18 8.14
N LEU A 90 -4.54 -11.49 7.24
CA LEU A 90 -3.96 -12.11 6.06
C LEU A 90 -2.89 -13.15 6.42
N LEU A 91 -1.98 -12.83 7.35
CA LEU A 91 -0.97 -13.78 7.79
C LEU A 91 -1.60 -15.02 8.43
N ASP A 92 -2.63 -14.83 9.24
CA ASP A 92 -3.34 -15.92 9.91
C ASP A 92 -4.06 -16.82 8.91
N GLU A 93 -4.78 -16.23 7.93
CA GLU A 93 -5.49 -16.97 6.88
C GLU A 93 -4.54 -17.76 5.97
N LEU A 94 -3.33 -17.23 5.76
CA LEU A 94 -2.30 -17.91 4.97
C LEU A 94 -1.45 -18.91 5.76
N GLY A 95 -1.69 -19.06 7.07
CA GLY A 95 -0.92 -19.92 7.97
C GLY A 95 0.54 -19.48 8.12
N LEU A 96 0.81 -18.16 8.08
CA LEU A 96 2.14 -17.59 8.13
C LEU A 96 2.42 -17.08 9.56
N GLU A 97 3.30 -17.76 10.28
CA GLU A 97 3.65 -17.36 11.64
C GLU A 97 4.54 -16.11 11.65
N ARG A 98 5.54 -16.05 10.77
CA ARG A 98 6.52 -14.98 10.72
C ARG A 98 6.98 -14.71 9.28
N VAL A 99 7.06 -13.43 8.88
CA VAL A 99 7.36 -13.01 7.51
C VAL A 99 8.39 -11.89 7.45
N ASP A 100 9.02 -11.72 6.29
CA ASP A 100 9.68 -10.47 5.93
C ASP A 100 8.63 -9.50 5.38
N ILE A 101 8.82 -8.19 5.61
CA ILE A 101 7.88 -7.16 5.14
C ILE A 101 8.64 -6.09 4.39
N VAL A 102 8.12 -5.73 3.23
CA VAL A 102 8.56 -4.56 2.44
C VAL A 102 7.40 -3.58 2.37
N GLY A 103 7.58 -2.39 2.92
CA GLY A 103 6.56 -1.33 2.92
C GLY A 103 7.02 -0.12 2.12
N ASN A 104 6.20 0.32 1.16
CA ASN A 104 6.45 1.50 0.36
C ASN A 104 5.61 2.69 0.84
N SER A 105 6.23 3.85 1.10
CA SER A 105 5.55 5.10 1.42
C SER A 105 4.53 4.91 2.58
N PHE A 106 3.24 5.10 2.32
CA PHE A 106 2.15 4.82 3.25
C PHE A 106 2.17 3.38 3.78
N GLY A 107 2.43 2.40 2.90
CA GLY A 107 2.56 1.00 3.30
C GLY A 107 3.73 0.75 4.25
N GLY A 108 4.75 1.61 4.22
CA GLY A 108 5.84 1.57 5.18
C GLY A 108 5.42 1.95 6.60
N ALA A 109 4.51 2.93 6.76
CA ALA A 109 3.94 3.23 8.08
C ALA A 109 3.15 2.05 8.66
N ILE A 110 2.39 1.35 7.79
CA ILE A 110 1.64 0.16 8.20
C ILE A 110 2.59 -0.97 8.58
N ALA A 111 3.62 -1.20 7.77
CA ALA A 111 4.66 -2.20 8.04
C ALA A 111 5.40 -1.94 9.36
N LEU A 112 5.75 -0.68 9.62
CA LEU A 112 6.39 -0.25 10.86
C LEU A 112 5.48 -0.45 12.06
N ALA A 113 4.21 0.00 11.98
CA ALA A 113 3.22 -0.18 13.03
C ALA A 113 2.97 -1.67 13.34
N LEU A 114 2.94 -2.52 12.29
CA LEU A 114 2.82 -3.96 12.45
C LEU A 114 4.03 -4.55 13.17
N ALA A 115 5.26 -4.16 12.79
CA ALA A 115 6.49 -4.63 13.41
C ALA A 115 6.58 -4.24 14.90
N ILE A 116 6.09 -3.05 15.26
CA ILE A 116 6.06 -2.58 16.66
C ILE A 116 4.98 -3.31 17.47
N ALA A 117 3.76 -3.42 16.93
CA ALA A 117 2.64 -4.02 17.64
C ALA A 117 2.73 -5.56 17.71
N HIS A 118 3.34 -6.19 16.70
CA HIS A 118 3.43 -7.65 16.55
C HIS A 118 4.84 -8.11 16.15
N PRO A 119 5.89 -7.80 16.97
CA PRO A 119 7.28 -8.09 16.60
C PRO A 119 7.55 -9.57 16.34
N GLN A 120 6.79 -10.47 16.99
CA GLN A 120 6.87 -11.92 16.78
C GLN A 120 6.44 -12.35 15.37
N ARG A 121 5.66 -11.51 14.64
CA ARG A 121 5.16 -11.80 13.29
C ARG A 121 6.10 -11.29 12.18
N VAL A 122 7.09 -10.45 12.54
CA VAL A 122 8.01 -9.81 11.58
C VAL A 122 9.42 -10.31 11.80
N ARG A 123 10.04 -10.86 10.75
CA ARG A 123 11.42 -11.32 10.76
C ARG A 123 12.37 -10.19 10.35
N ARG A 124 12.07 -9.54 9.23
CA ARG A 124 12.84 -8.43 8.67
C ARG A 124 11.89 -7.38 8.13
N LEU A 125 12.32 -6.12 8.18
CA LEU A 125 11.55 -4.98 7.71
C LEU A 125 12.38 -4.15 6.73
N VAL A 126 11.83 -3.89 5.55
CA VAL A 126 12.39 -2.98 4.56
C VAL A 126 11.41 -1.83 4.34
N LEU A 127 11.86 -0.61 4.56
CA LEU A 127 11.06 0.61 4.40
C LEU A 127 11.59 1.41 3.20
N MET A 128 10.69 1.72 2.26
CA MET A 128 11.01 2.43 1.02
C MET A 128 10.29 3.77 0.99
N GLY A 129 11.03 4.88 1.23
CA GLY A 129 10.47 6.24 1.21
C GLY A 129 9.25 6.39 2.13
N SER A 130 9.31 5.78 3.31
CA SER A 130 8.15 5.58 4.18
C SER A 130 7.76 6.83 4.95
N VAL A 131 6.45 7.05 5.11
CA VAL A 131 5.91 7.80 6.24
C VAL A 131 5.90 6.88 7.48
N GLY A 132 5.55 7.38 8.64
CA GLY A 132 5.51 6.56 9.87
C GLY A 132 6.18 7.23 11.07
N VAL A 133 6.73 8.43 10.84
CA VAL A 133 7.18 9.37 11.87
C VAL A 133 6.48 10.70 11.66
N SER A 134 6.35 11.52 12.70
CA SER A 134 5.76 12.85 12.57
C SER A 134 6.71 13.80 11.84
N PHE A 135 6.16 14.53 10.88
CA PHE A 135 6.87 15.58 10.15
C PHE A 135 5.85 16.58 9.58
N PRO A 136 6.23 17.84 9.32
CA PRO A 136 5.37 18.77 8.60
C PRO A 136 5.05 18.24 7.21
N ILE A 137 3.74 18.11 6.89
CA ILE A 137 3.33 17.59 5.58
C ILE A 137 3.94 18.43 4.47
N THR A 138 4.57 17.77 3.49
CA THR A 138 5.11 18.46 2.34
C THR A 138 4.00 18.85 1.35
N GLU A 139 4.20 19.90 0.58
CA GLU A 139 3.28 20.30 -0.49
C GLU A 139 3.00 19.15 -1.47
N GLY A 140 4.04 18.39 -1.82
CA GLY A 140 3.91 17.23 -2.70
C GLY A 140 2.98 16.16 -2.12
N LEU A 141 3.14 15.80 -0.85
CA LEU A 141 2.30 14.79 -0.19
C LEU A 141 0.86 15.30 -0.02
N ASP A 142 0.68 16.56 0.37
CA ASP A 142 -0.65 17.16 0.48
C ASP A 142 -1.38 17.16 -0.87
N ARG A 143 -0.67 17.47 -1.95
CA ARG A 143 -1.22 17.42 -3.32
C ARG A 143 -1.61 16.00 -3.72
N VAL A 144 -0.77 15.00 -3.43
CA VAL A 144 -1.07 13.58 -3.72
C VAL A 144 -2.33 13.13 -3.00
N TRP A 145 -2.41 13.38 -1.70
CA TRP A 145 -3.57 12.99 -0.90
C TRP A 145 -4.81 13.84 -1.17
N GLY A 146 -4.62 15.04 -1.74
CA GLY A 146 -5.69 15.94 -2.18
C GLY A 146 -6.08 15.81 -3.63
N TYR A 147 -5.59 14.80 -4.34
CA TYR A 147 -5.83 14.59 -5.76
C TYR A 147 -7.30 14.73 -6.15
N ARG A 148 -7.53 15.46 -7.23
CA ARG A 148 -8.84 15.56 -7.92
C ARG A 148 -8.70 15.00 -9.32
N PRO A 149 -9.57 14.10 -9.76
CA PRO A 149 -9.40 13.40 -11.02
C PRO A 149 -9.36 14.33 -12.24
N SER A 150 -8.17 14.42 -12.84
CA SER A 150 -7.97 14.94 -14.19
C SER A 150 -6.66 14.39 -14.73
N LEU A 151 -6.53 14.32 -16.05
CA LEU A 151 -5.28 13.88 -16.67
C LEU A 151 -4.12 14.84 -16.35
N ALA A 152 -4.39 16.13 -16.31
CA ALA A 152 -3.40 17.15 -15.97
C ALA A 152 -2.89 17.01 -14.52
N GLU A 153 -3.80 16.79 -13.55
CA GLU A 153 -3.41 16.55 -12.16
C GLU A 153 -2.66 15.22 -11.98
N MET A 154 -3.06 14.18 -12.71
CA MET A 154 -2.34 12.90 -12.71
C MET A 154 -0.92 13.08 -13.24
N ARG A 155 -0.75 13.80 -14.36
CA ARG A 155 0.56 14.10 -14.92
C ARG A 155 1.44 14.86 -13.92
N ALA A 156 0.92 15.94 -13.35
CA ALA A 156 1.63 16.75 -12.36
C ALA A 156 2.01 15.97 -11.10
N MET A 157 1.17 15.03 -10.67
CA MET A 157 1.47 14.14 -9.55
C MET A 157 2.59 13.14 -9.89
N LEU A 158 2.59 12.57 -11.09
CA LEU A 158 3.66 11.67 -11.54
C LEU A 158 5.00 12.41 -11.62
N ASP A 159 5.02 13.68 -12.01
CA ASP A 159 6.22 14.53 -12.00
C ASP A 159 6.79 14.76 -10.58
N ILE A 160 5.93 14.70 -9.54
CA ILE A 160 6.38 14.75 -8.13
C ILE A 160 7.04 13.43 -7.73
N PHE A 161 6.53 12.29 -8.19
CA PHE A 161 7.03 10.98 -7.81
C PHE A 161 8.31 10.57 -8.54
N ALA A 162 8.48 11.00 -9.78
CA ALA A 162 9.60 10.56 -10.61
C ALA A 162 10.81 11.48 -10.49
N PHE A 163 11.94 10.95 -10.02
CA PHE A 163 13.22 11.65 -10.12
C PHE A 163 13.63 11.85 -11.59
N ASP A 164 13.55 10.77 -12.38
CA ASP A 164 13.74 10.85 -13.83
C ASP A 164 12.39 11.09 -14.51
N ARG A 165 12.20 12.33 -14.96
CA ARG A 165 10.95 12.74 -15.63
C ARG A 165 10.75 12.10 -17.00
N ALA A 166 11.79 11.54 -17.62
CA ALA A 166 11.65 10.79 -18.86
C ALA A 166 10.78 9.52 -18.69
N LEU A 167 10.65 9.03 -17.46
CA LEU A 167 9.76 7.92 -17.14
C LEU A 167 8.27 8.31 -17.11
N VAL A 168 7.96 9.61 -17.04
CA VAL A 168 6.57 10.12 -17.00
C VAL A 168 6.09 10.38 -18.43
N THR A 169 5.62 9.32 -19.07
CA THR A 169 5.04 9.40 -20.41
C THR A 169 3.55 9.75 -20.36
N ASP A 170 3.00 10.20 -21.49
CA ASP A 170 1.57 10.46 -21.61
C ASP A 170 0.75 9.18 -21.44
N GLU A 171 1.26 8.06 -21.95
CA GLU A 171 0.63 6.74 -21.80
C GLU A 171 0.58 6.32 -20.32
N LEU A 172 1.65 6.57 -19.56
CA LEU A 172 1.65 6.29 -18.12
C LEU A 172 0.64 7.18 -17.38
N ALA A 173 0.57 8.46 -17.71
CA ALA A 173 -0.39 9.39 -17.11
C ALA A 173 -1.83 8.98 -17.42
N GLU A 174 -2.12 8.63 -18.65
CA GLU A 174 -3.44 8.13 -19.08
C GLU A 174 -3.81 6.83 -18.35
N LEU A 175 -2.88 5.85 -18.29
CA LEU A 175 -3.09 4.59 -17.58
C LEU A 175 -3.43 4.82 -16.11
N ARG A 176 -2.68 5.68 -15.43
CA ARG A 176 -2.88 5.98 -14.02
C ARG A 176 -4.16 6.78 -13.78
N TYR A 177 -4.47 7.74 -14.67
CA TYR A 177 -5.73 8.47 -14.61
C TYR A 177 -6.93 7.53 -14.73
N ARG A 178 -6.94 6.64 -15.73
CA ARG A 178 -8.01 5.64 -15.91
C ARG A 178 -8.17 4.74 -14.68
N ALA A 179 -7.06 4.34 -14.07
CA ALA A 179 -7.10 3.56 -12.84
C ALA A 179 -7.76 4.35 -11.69
N SER A 180 -7.47 5.64 -11.56
CA SER A 180 -7.99 6.48 -10.48
C SER A 180 -9.49 6.75 -10.55
N ILE A 181 -10.07 6.72 -11.75
CA ILE A 181 -11.51 6.98 -11.99
C ILE A 181 -12.36 5.71 -12.09
N ARG A 182 -11.80 4.53 -11.80
CA ARG A 182 -12.60 3.29 -11.68
C ARG A 182 -13.68 3.47 -10.61
N PRO A 183 -14.86 2.87 -10.77
CA PRO A 183 -15.94 3.01 -9.79
C PRO A 183 -15.50 2.70 -8.35
N GLY A 184 -15.75 3.61 -7.44
CA GLY A 184 -15.42 3.50 -6.01
C GLY A 184 -13.97 3.85 -5.64
N PHE A 185 -13.04 3.96 -6.61
CA PHE A 185 -11.63 4.22 -6.31
C PHE A 185 -11.39 5.63 -5.77
N GLN A 186 -11.90 6.64 -6.46
CA GLN A 186 -11.73 8.03 -6.02
C GLN A 186 -12.53 8.34 -4.76
N GLU A 187 -13.72 7.77 -4.63
CA GLU A 187 -14.57 7.97 -3.47
C GLU A 187 -13.88 7.46 -2.20
N SER A 188 -13.34 6.24 -2.22
CA SER A 188 -12.61 5.67 -1.07
C SER A 188 -11.32 6.44 -0.80
N PHE A 189 -10.56 6.81 -1.83
CA PHE A 189 -9.34 7.59 -1.69
C PHE A 189 -9.60 8.96 -1.05
N SER A 190 -10.62 9.68 -1.50
CA SER A 190 -11.01 10.96 -0.91
C SER A 190 -11.50 10.84 0.54
N ALA A 191 -12.18 9.74 0.87
CA ALA A 191 -12.64 9.46 2.23
C ALA A 191 -11.48 9.16 3.18
N MET A 192 -10.39 8.54 2.67
CA MET A 192 -9.19 8.27 3.48
C MET A 192 -8.46 9.54 3.89
N PHE A 193 -8.34 10.54 3.01
CA PHE A 193 -7.46 11.69 3.19
C PHE A 193 -8.18 13.03 3.16
N PRO A 194 -9.24 13.25 3.98
CA PRO A 194 -9.88 14.57 4.07
C PRO A 194 -8.95 15.61 4.71
N ALA A 195 -9.07 16.87 4.29
CA ALA A 195 -8.33 17.97 4.89
C ALA A 195 -8.77 18.26 6.35
N PRO A 196 -7.89 18.80 7.19
CA PRO A 196 -6.46 19.07 6.96
C PRO A 196 -5.64 17.79 7.03
N ARG A 197 -4.73 17.57 6.07
CA ARG A 197 -4.04 16.27 5.89
C ARG A 197 -2.84 16.07 6.81
N GLN A 198 -2.36 17.11 7.48
CA GLN A 198 -1.33 16.98 8.52
C GLN A 198 -1.72 15.93 9.56
N ARG A 199 -2.99 15.90 9.97
CA ARG A 199 -3.49 14.92 10.94
C ARG A 199 -3.26 13.46 10.54
N TRP A 200 -3.14 13.18 9.23
CA TRP A 200 -2.88 11.83 8.74
C TRP A 200 -1.42 11.45 8.87
N VAL A 201 -0.50 12.41 8.65
CA VAL A 201 0.92 12.20 8.95
C VAL A 201 1.07 11.87 10.42
N ASP A 202 0.43 12.64 11.29
CA ASP A 202 0.51 12.46 12.75
C ASP A 202 -0.15 11.14 13.19
N ALA A 203 -1.31 10.78 12.64
CA ALA A 203 -2.00 9.53 12.94
C ALA A 203 -1.26 8.27 12.46
N LEU A 204 -0.45 8.39 11.41
CA LEU A 204 0.38 7.31 10.89
C LEU A 204 1.71 7.20 11.63
N ALA A 205 2.11 8.26 12.34
CA ALA A 205 3.37 8.27 13.08
C ALA A 205 3.34 7.24 14.22
N SER A 206 4.46 6.58 14.40
CA SER A 206 4.76 5.80 15.59
C SER A 206 5.52 6.74 16.52
N ASP A 207 4.84 7.32 17.52
CA ASP A 207 5.31 8.46 18.31
C ASP A 207 6.58 8.17 19.11
N GLU A 208 6.79 6.90 19.47
CA GLU A 208 8.05 6.45 20.04
C GLU A 208 8.45 5.13 19.38
N ILE A 209 9.35 5.23 18.40
CA ILE A 209 9.98 4.03 17.86
C ILE A 209 10.99 3.56 18.90
N ASP A 210 10.59 2.63 19.76
CA ASP A 210 11.57 1.88 20.54
C ASP A 210 12.28 0.90 19.58
N ILE A 211 13.40 1.35 19.03
CA ILE A 211 14.20 0.53 18.12
C ILE A 211 14.64 -0.80 18.76
N ARG A 212 14.64 -0.90 20.10
CA ARG A 212 14.95 -2.14 20.83
C ARG A 212 13.79 -3.14 20.73
N ALA A 213 12.58 -2.68 20.46
CA ALA A 213 11.42 -3.56 20.21
C ALA A 213 11.37 -4.11 18.79
N LEU A 214 12.15 -3.54 17.86
CA LEU A 214 12.26 -4.07 16.51
C LEU A 214 13.13 -5.34 16.49
N PRO A 215 12.83 -6.31 15.62
CA PRO A 215 13.69 -7.47 15.44
C PRO A 215 15.10 -7.01 15.02
N HIS A 216 16.09 -7.38 15.82
CA HIS A 216 17.50 -7.21 15.52
C HIS A 216 18.10 -8.58 15.21
N GLU A 217 18.78 -8.70 14.09
CA GLU A 217 19.67 -9.83 13.78
C GLU A 217 21.10 -9.33 13.66
#